data_013c2102be9bf9e64b6f9d1c3080f51e
#
_entry.id   013c2102be9bf9e64b6f9d1c3080f51e
#
_cell.length_a   1.000
_cell.length_b   1.000
_cell.length_c   1.000
_cell.angle_alpha   90.00
_cell.angle_beta   90.00
_cell.angle_gamma   90.00
#
_symmetry.space_group_name_H-M   'P 1'
#
loop_
_entity.id
_entity.type
_entity.pdbx_description
1 polymer ?
#
loop_
_entity_poly.entity_id
_entity_poly.type
_entity_poly.pdbx_seq_one_letter_code
_entity_poly.pdbx_strand_id
1 'polypeptide(L)'
;TRLTNSGLSITEWELFKGILPPLNEETWLKYFSLYKEIPQYKLLNSMMTLQEFKIIFFWEYFHRILGRIIGLFFLIPLFYFYITKNINKSYINSCFIVMFLIIFQGLIGWYMVKSGLVNNVTVSHYRLSIHLSTAFIIASIIFWLLIQVKNKSNFNFFSKNKISYFFYFL
;
A
#
# COMPACT_ATOMS: atom_id res chain seq x y z
N THR A 1 9.32 -5.66 -1.46
CA THR A 1 8.86 -6.92 -2.10
C THR A 1 9.49 -7.16 -3.48
N ARG A 2 9.73 -6.11 -4.29
CA ARG A 2 10.32 -6.29 -5.64
C ARG A 2 11.74 -6.84 -5.60
N LEU A 3 12.60 -6.27 -4.76
CA LEU A 3 14.01 -6.70 -4.63
C LEU A 3 14.16 -8.11 -4.08
N THR A 4 13.20 -8.58 -3.32
CA THR A 4 13.19 -9.92 -2.69
C THR A 4 12.37 -10.94 -3.47
N ASN A 5 11.81 -10.57 -4.63
CA ASN A 5 10.88 -11.39 -5.41
C ASN A 5 9.70 -11.98 -4.59
N SER A 6 9.32 -11.31 -3.50
CA SER A 6 8.33 -11.80 -2.52
C SER A 6 6.88 -11.38 -2.81
N GLY A 7 6.65 -10.60 -3.88
CA GLY A 7 5.34 -9.96 -4.09
C GLY A 7 4.19 -10.87 -4.49
N LEU A 8 4.40 -12.20 -4.61
CA LEU A 8 3.40 -13.22 -4.91
C LEU A 8 3.43 -14.38 -3.90
N SER A 9 4.13 -14.23 -2.78
CA SER A 9 4.29 -15.31 -1.78
C SER A 9 3.02 -15.56 -0.97
N ILE A 10 2.17 -14.53 -0.80
CA ILE A 10 0.88 -14.62 -0.11
C ILE A 10 -0.23 -14.69 -1.16
N THR A 11 -0.67 -15.88 -1.46
CA THR A 11 -1.63 -16.17 -2.54
C THR A 11 -3.08 -15.85 -2.19
N GLU A 12 -3.45 -15.91 -0.90
CA GLU A 12 -4.78 -15.59 -0.42
C GLU A 12 -4.86 -14.15 0.08
N TRP A 13 -5.96 -13.48 -0.26
CA TRP A 13 -6.25 -12.15 0.24
C TRP A 13 -7.23 -12.22 1.41
N GLU A 14 -6.67 -12.22 2.61
CA GLU A 14 -7.46 -12.19 3.84
C GLU A 14 -7.29 -10.83 4.53
N LEU A 15 -8.37 -10.01 4.52
CA LEU A 15 -8.34 -8.67 5.13
C LEU A 15 -8.08 -8.73 6.64
N PHE A 16 -8.76 -9.63 7.34
CA PHE A 16 -8.70 -9.74 8.81
C PHE A 16 -7.84 -10.89 9.30
N LYS A 17 -7.95 -12.08 8.71
CA LYS A 17 -7.16 -13.25 9.14
C LYS A 17 -5.67 -13.11 8.85
N GLY A 18 -5.31 -12.43 7.78
CA GLY A 18 -3.90 -12.15 7.42
C GLY A 18 -3.24 -11.04 8.26
N ILE A 19 -3.78 -10.67 9.43
CA ILE A 19 -3.14 -9.73 10.37
C ILE A 19 -2.07 -10.43 11.19
N LEU A 20 -2.27 -11.68 11.57
CA LEU A 20 -1.27 -12.47 12.27
C LEU A 20 -0.52 -13.37 11.28
N PRO A 21 0.81 -13.50 11.44
CA PRO A 21 1.58 -14.45 10.63
C PRO A 21 1.20 -15.88 11.01
N PRO A 22 1.49 -16.88 10.16
CA PRO A 22 1.33 -18.27 10.53
C PRO A 22 2.12 -18.59 11.79
N LEU A 23 1.43 -19.15 12.82
CA LEU A 23 2.05 -19.41 14.13
C LEU A 23 2.47 -20.87 14.31
N ASN A 24 1.86 -21.79 13.58
CA ASN A 24 2.12 -23.22 13.68
C ASN A 24 2.63 -23.79 12.35
N GLU A 25 3.27 -24.94 12.42
CA GLU A 25 3.89 -25.58 11.26
C GLU A 25 2.87 -26.02 10.20
N GLU A 26 1.71 -26.47 10.62
CA GLU A 26 0.61 -26.87 9.74
C GLU A 26 0.16 -25.72 8.84
N THR A 27 -0.01 -24.51 9.42
CA THR A 27 -0.36 -23.30 8.64
C THR A 27 0.74 -22.90 7.68
N TRP A 28 2.02 -23.03 8.06
CA TRP A 28 3.14 -22.78 7.16
C TRP A 28 3.16 -23.73 5.98
N LEU A 29 2.91 -25.02 6.22
CA LEU A 29 2.83 -26.02 5.15
C LEU A 29 1.64 -25.74 4.22
N LYS A 30 0.50 -25.32 4.76
CA LYS A 30 -0.66 -24.90 3.96
C LYS A 30 -0.32 -23.73 3.03
N TYR A 31 0.26 -22.63 3.54
CA TYR A 31 0.62 -21.48 2.70
C TYR A 31 1.70 -21.87 1.68
N PHE A 32 2.63 -22.69 2.05
CA PHE A 32 3.66 -23.15 1.13
C PHE A 32 3.09 -24.06 0.03
N SER A 33 2.11 -24.93 0.33
CA SER A 33 1.44 -25.73 -0.70
C SER A 33 0.68 -24.87 -1.71
N LEU A 34 -0.03 -23.82 -1.24
CA LEU A 34 -0.70 -22.86 -2.12
C LEU A 34 0.30 -22.09 -3.00
N TYR A 35 1.45 -21.72 -2.44
CA TYR A 35 2.52 -21.06 -3.21
C TYR A 35 3.10 -21.96 -4.30
N LYS A 36 3.20 -23.29 -4.06
CA LYS A 36 3.68 -24.27 -5.05
C LYS A 36 2.80 -24.38 -6.29
N GLU A 37 1.54 -23.96 -6.22
CA GLU A 37 0.60 -24.04 -7.34
C GLU A 37 0.78 -22.90 -8.35
N ILE A 38 1.37 -21.78 -7.95
CA ILE A 38 1.51 -20.60 -8.81
C ILE A 38 2.69 -20.73 -9.82
N PRO A 39 2.60 -20.02 -10.97
CA PRO A 39 3.64 -20.04 -12.00
C PRO A 39 5.03 -19.62 -11.49
N GLN A 40 5.11 -18.68 -10.55
CA GLN A 40 6.37 -18.22 -9.98
C GLN A 40 7.15 -19.37 -9.31
N TYR A 41 6.48 -20.20 -8.52
CA TYR A 41 7.14 -21.35 -7.90
C TYR A 41 7.60 -22.34 -8.96
N LYS A 42 6.69 -22.74 -9.87
CA LYS A 42 6.95 -23.80 -10.86
C LYS A 42 8.10 -23.47 -11.80
N LEU A 43 8.26 -22.18 -12.16
CA LEU A 43 9.23 -21.77 -13.17
C LEU A 43 10.51 -21.16 -12.59
N LEU A 44 10.45 -20.52 -11.41
CA LEU A 44 11.63 -19.85 -10.83
C LEU A 44 12.10 -20.47 -9.52
N ASN A 45 11.19 -20.98 -8.70
CA ASN A 45 11.47 -21.34 -7.31
C ASN A 45 11.16 -22.82 -7.00
N SER A 46 11.21 -23.71 -8.01
CA SER A 46 10.82 -25.12 -7.89
C SER A 46 11.64 -25.90 -6.84
N MET A 47 12.85 -25.45 -6.54
CA MET A 47 13.73 -26.06 -5.54
C MET A 47 13.70 -25.36 -4.19
N MET A 48 12.81 -24.35 -4.02
CA MET A 48 12.74 -23.56 -2.80
C MET A 48 12.30 -24.40 -1.61
N THR A 49 13.03 -24.28 -0.52
CA THR A 49 12.73 -24.91 0.77
C THR A 49 11.66 -24.13 1.54
N LEU A 50 11.04 -24.76 2.54
CA LEU A 50 10.10 -24.07 3.43
C LEU A 50 10.75 -22.88 4.17
N GLN A 51 12.02 -22.96 4.52
CA GLN A 51 12.73 -21.86 5.20
C GLN A 51 12.89 -20.64 4.29
N GLU A 52 13.29 -20.85 3.05
CA GLU A 52 13.40 -19.78 2.05
C GLU A 52 12.04 -19.17 1.74
N PHE A 53 10.98 -19.99 1.66
CA PHE A 53 9.60 -19.50 1.53
C PHE A 53 9.19 -18.59 2.69
N LYS A 54 9.51 -18.96 3.94
CA LYS A 54 9.23 -18.11 5.11
C LYS A 54 9.87 -16.72 4.97
N ILE A 55 11.07 -16.61 4.43
CA ILE A 55 11.76 -15.32 4.23
C ILE A 55 10.99 -14.44 3.26
N ILE A 56 10.62 -14.94 2.08
CA ILE A 56 9.88 -14.16 1.10
C ILE A 56 8.46 -13.83 1.59
N PHE A 57 7.82 -14.75 2.30
CA PHE A 57 6.53 -14.52 2.94
C PHE A 57 6.58 -13.37 3.94
N PHE A 58 7.60 -13.32 4.81
CA PHE A 58 7.75 -12.23 5.78
C PHE A 58 7.95 -10.86 5.15
N TRP A 59 8.68 -10.77 4.05
CA TRP A 59 8.84 -9.49 3.33
C TRP A 59 7.52 -8.98 2.76
N GLU A 60 6.69 -9.85 2.19
CA GLU A 60 5.38 -9.45 1.70
C GLU A 60 4.41 -9.15 2.86
N TYR A 61 4.41 -9.99 3.88
CA TYR A 61 3.62 -9.81 5.09
C TYR A 61 3.92 -8.47 5.76
N PHE A 62 5.20 -8.16 5.98
CA PHE A 62 5.63 -6.89 6.56
C PHE A 62 5.15 -5.69 5.75
N HIS A 63 5.27 -5.74 4.42
CA HIS A 63 4.75 -4.70 3.54
C HIS A 63 3.23 -4.51 3.69
N ARG A 64 2.47 -5.60 3.75
CA ARG A 64 1.01 -5.57 3.93
C ARG A 64 0.61 -5.01 5.30
N ILE A 65 1.30 -5.39 6.37
CA ILE A 65 1.08 -4.86 7.72
C ILE A 65 1.40 -3.36 7.78
N LEU A 66 2.53 -2.96 7.22
CA LEU A 66 2.92 -1.55 7.17
C LEU A 66 1.86 -0.70 6.44
N GLY A 67 1.33 -1.17 5.31
CA GLY A 67 0.24 -0.51 4.60
C GLY A 67 -1.03 -0.34 5.44
N ARG A 68 -1.41 -1.38 6.21
CA ARG A 68 -2.56 -1.29 7.14
C ARG A 68 -2.32 -0.30 8.28
N ILE A 69 -1.11 -0.32 8.86
CA ILE A 69 -0.73 0.60 9.94
C ILE A 69 -0.78 2.05 9.44
N ILE A 70 -0.23 2.34 8.26
CA ILE A 70 -0.28 3.68 7.65
C ILE A 70 -1.73 4.13 7.46
N GLY A 71 -2.58 3.26 6.92
CA GLY A 71 -4.00 3.55 6.73
C GLY A 71 -4.72 3.88 8.04
N LEU A 72 -4.53 3.07 9.09
CA LEU A 72 -5.13 3.30 10.41
C LEU A 72 -4.57 4.53 11.09
N PHE A 73 -3.25 4.72 11.02
CA PHE A 73 -2.58 5.88 11.62
C PHE A 73 -3.02 7.20 10.99
N PHE A 74 -3.43 7.17 9.74
CA PHE A 74 -4.01 8.33 9.07
C PHE A 74 -5.52 8.47 9.34
N LEU A 75 -6.27 7.37 9.32
CA LEU A 75 -7.72 7.34 9.50
C LEU A 75 -8.15 7.82 10.90
N ILE A 76 -7.49 7.33 11.95
CA ILE A 76 -7.88 7.62 13.34
C ILE A 76 -7.81 9.12 13.65
N PRO A 77 -6.69 9.84 13.39
CA PRO A 77 -6.63 11.28 13.58
C PRO A 77 -7.62 12.04 12.67
N LEU A 78 -7.78 11.63 11.41
CA LEU A 78 -8.72 12.26 10.49
C LEU A 78 -10.14 12.21 11.04
N PHE A 79 -10.58 11.06 11.55
CA PHE A 79 -11.90 10.88 12.12
C PHE A 79 -12.08 11.69 13.42
N TYR A 80 -11.06 11.70 14.28
CA TYR A 80 -11.06 12.53 15.48
C TYR A 80 -11.25 14.02 15.16
N PHE A 81 -10.45 14.58 14.26
CA PHE A 81 -10.53 15.99 13.89
C PHE A 81 -11.82 16.35 13.12
N TYR A 82 -12.35 15.39 12.36
CA TYR A 82 -13.63 15.57 11.68
C TYR A 82 -14.79 15.72 12.66
N ILE A 83 -14.82 14.92 13.74
CA ILE A 83 -15.86 14.99 14.78
C ILE A 83 -15.69 16.22 15.65
N THR A 84 -14.48 16.48 16.14
CA THR A 84 -14.22 17.59 17.09
C THR A 84 -14.25 18.95 16.42
N LYS A 85 -14.21 19.03 15.08
CA LYS A 85 -14.18 20.27 14.28
C LYS A 85 -13.08 21.26 14.68
N ASN A 86 -12.01 20.78 15.31
CA ASN A 86 -10.91 21.59 15.80
C ASN A 86 -9.95 22.07 14.69
N ILE A 87 -10.14 21.61 13.46
CA ILE A 87 -9.33 21.98 12.31
C ILE A 87 -10.21 22.60 11.23
N ASN A 88 -9.64 23.56 10.51
CA ASN A 88 -10.32 24.21 9.39
C ASN A 88 -10.82 23.18 8.35
N LYS A 89 -12.06 23.35 7.89
CA LYS A 89 -12.73 22.47 6.92
C LYS A 89 -11.89 22.23 5.65
N SER A 90 -11.11 23.22 5.23
CA SER A 90 -10.24 23.11 4.06
C SER A 90 -9.16 22.02 4.24
N TYR A 91 -8.53 21.97 5.42
CA TYR A 91 -7.54 20.91 5.74
C TYR A 91 -8.20 19.54 5.84
N ILE A 92 -9.37 19.47 6.48
CA ILE A 92 -10.14 18.21 6.57
C ILE A 92 -10.47 17.66 5.17
N ASN A 93 -10.93 18.49 4.24
CA ASN A 93 -11.22 18.08 2.87
C ASN A 93 -9.95 17.54 2.17
N SER A 94 -8.82 18.20 2.36
CA SER A 94 -7.53 17.74 1.80
C SER A 94 -7.11 16.40 2.40
N CYS A 95 -7.32 16.20 3.70
CA CYS A 95 -7.06 14.91 4.35
C CYS A 95 -7.98 13.79 3.83
N PHE A 96 -9.24 14.08 3.50
CA PHE A 96 -10.14 13.11 2.86
C PHE A 96 -9.62 12.70 1.47
N ILE A 97 -9.06 13.63 0.69
CA ILE A 97 -8.42 13.31 -0.61
C ILE A 97 -7.23 12.38 -0.39
N VAL A 98 -6.37 12.67 0.57
CA VAL A 98 -5.23 11.80 0.90
C VAL A 98 -5.71 10.42 1.35
N MET A 99 -6.74 10.35 2.20
CA MET A 99 -7.32 9.08 2.63
C MET A 99 -7.87 8.26 1.46
N PHE A 100 -8.57 8.91 0.53
CA PHE A 100 -9.03 8.27 -0.70
C PHE A 100 -7.86 7.70 -1.51
N LEU A 101 -6.77 8.46 -1.67
CA LEU A 101 -5.58 7.99 -2.37
C LEU A 101 -4.89 6.82 -1.65
N ILE A 102 -4.87 6.80 -0.32
CA ILE A 102 -4.34 5.66 0.48
C ILE A 102 -5.19 4.40 0.23
N ILE A 103 -6.51 4.52 0.23
CA ILE A 103 -7.41 3.39 -0.10
C ILE A 103 -7.17 2.92 -1.54
N PHE A 104 -7.09 3.84 -2.49
CA PHE A 104 -6.81 3.55 -3.89
C PHE A 104 -5.46 2.85 -4.08
N GLN A 105 -4.43 3.28 -3.35
CA GLN A 105 -3.12 2.62 -3.29
C GLN A 105 -3.22 1.16 -2.84
N GLY A 106 -4.04 0.89 -1.82
CA GLY A 106 -4.32 -0.48 -1.36
C GLY A 106 -5.01 -1.33 -2.44
N LEU A 107 -5.98 -0.76 -3.16
CA LEU A 107 -6.69 -1.43 -4.27
C LEU A 107 -5.74 -1.76 -5.43
N ILE A 108 -4.85 -0.83 -5.82
CA ILE A 108 -3.83 -1.09 -6.84
C ILE A 108 -2.93 -2.24 -6.39
N GLY A 109 -2.46 -2.24 -5.13
CA GLY A 109 -1.63 -3.30 -4.57
C GLY A 109 -2.33 -4.66 -4.61
N TRP A 110 -3.59 -4.73 -4.22
CA TRP A 110 -4.40 -5.94 -4.32
C TRP A 110 -4.53 -6.42 -5.77
N TYR A 111 -4.86 -5.53 -6.71
CA TYR A 111 -4.99 -5.85 -8.12
C TYR A 111 -3.68 -6.39 -8.72
N MET A 112 -2.55 -5.80 -8.32
CA MET A 112 -1.22 -6.26 -8.75
C MET A 112 -0.98 -7.72 -8.38
N VAL A 113 -1.24 -8.09 -7.12
CA VAL A 113 -1.04 -9.47 -6.64
C VAL A 113 -2.00 -10.41 -7.32
N LYS A 114 -3.31 -10.12 -7.27
CA LYS A 114 -4.34 -10.99 -7.86
C LYS A 114 -4.09 -11.29 -9.35
N SER A 115 -3.70 -10.28 -10.11
CA SER A 115 -3.42 -10.44 -11.55
C SER A 115 -2.07 -11.09 -11.85
N GLY A 116 -1.11 -11.05 -10.91
CA GLY A 116 0.18 -11.72 -11.04
C GLY A 116 0.13 -13.22 -10.74
N LEU A 117 -0.83 -13.67 -9.94
CA LEU A 117 -0.96 -15.07 -9.53
C LEU A 117 -1.42 -16.02 -10.65
N VAL A 118 -2.10 -15.52 -11.70
CA VAL A 118 -2.79 -16.36 -12.68
C VAL A 118 -1.86 -16.82 -13.81
N ASN A 119 -1.18 -15.88 -14.49
CA ASN A 119 -0.44 -16.17 -15.72
C ASN A 119 0.98 -15.62 -15.76
N ASN A 120 1.42 -14.93 -14.72
CA ASN A 120 2.71 -14.25 -14.71
C ASN A 120 3.65 -14.84 -13.65
N VAL A 121 4.92 -14.89 -13.98
CA VAL A 121 5.98 -15.32 -13.06
C VAL A 121 6.38 -14.20 -12.09
N THR A 122 6.14 -12.96 -12.48
CA THR A 122 6.45 -11.76 -11.70
C THR A 122 5.33 -10.73 -11.81
N VAL A 123 5.27 -9.83 -10.86
CA VAL A 123 4.35 -8.67 -10.92
C VAL A 123 4.67 -7.80 -12.13
N SER A 124 3.65 -7.39 -12.88
CA SER A 124 3.79 -6.54 -14.06
C SER A 124 4.51 -5.23 -13.73
N HIS A 125 5.51 -4.87 -14.55
CA HIS A 125 6.27 -3.62 -14.40
C HIS A 125 5.40 -2.37 -14.49
N TYR A 126 4.41 -2.36 -15.37
CA TYR A 126 3.47 -1.24 -15.52
C TYR A 126 2.63 -1.02 -14.25
N ARG A 127 2.08 -2.08 -13.68
CA ARG A 127 1.29 -2.00 -12.45
C ARG A 127 2.14 -1.59 -11.25
N LEU A 128 3.38 -2.09 -11.18
CA LEU A 128 4.35 -1.68 -10.18
C LEU A 128 4.69 -0.20 -10.29
N SER A 129 4.90 0.32 -11.50
CA SER A 129 5.18 1.74 -11.75
C SER A 129 4.00 2.62 -11.31
N ILE A 130 2.76 2.23 -11.63
CA ILE A 130 1.56 2.95 -11.19
C ILE A 130 1.48 2.98 -9.65
N HIS A 131 1.66 1.84 -9.00
CA HIS A 131 1.64 1.73 -7.54
C HIS A 131 2.73 2.61 -6.89
N LEU A 132 3.94 2.58 -7.41
CA LEU A 132 5.05 3.40 -6.90
C LEU A 132 4.81 4.90 -7.14
N SER A 133 4.37 5.29 -8.34
CA SER A 133 4.07 6.69 -8.67
C SER A 133 2.96 7.24 -7.78
N THR A 134 1.89 6.46 -7.54
CA THR A 134 0.80 6.86 -6.63
C THR A 134 1.31 7.05 -5.21
N ALA A 135 2.23 6.20 -4.72
CA ALA A 135 2.85 6.37 -3.41
C ALA A 135 3.65 7.68 -3.31
N PHE A 136 4.42 8.05 -4.35
CA PHE A 136 5.13 9.33 -4.40
C PHE A 136 4.17 10.53 -4.43
N ILE A 137 3.06 10.45 -5.17
CA ILE A 137 2.03 11.50 -5.19
C ILE A 137 1.44 11.69 -3.79
N ILE A 138 1.09 10.60 -3.10
CA ILE A 138 0.57 10.66 -1.73
C ILE A 138 1.59 11.34 -0.80
N ALA A 139 2.85 10.91 -0.83
CA ALA A 139 3.91 11.48 -0.02
C ALA A 139 4.11 12.98 -0.30
N SER A 140 4.09 13.39 -1.57
CA SER A 140 4.21 14.78 -1.98
C SER A 140 3.05 15.65 -1.48
N ILE A 141 1.82 15.15 -1.55
CA ILE A 141 0.64 15.87 -1.05
C ILE A 141 0.72 16.01 0.48
N ILE A 142 1.08 14.94 1.21
CA ILE A 142 1.23 15.00 2.67
C ILE A 142 2.32 16.00 3.05
N PHE A 143 3.47 15.95 2.38
CA PHE A 143 4.57 16.89 2.63
C PHE A 143 4.14 18.34 2.36
N TRP A 144 3.44 18.57 1.28
CA TRP A 144 2.91 19.89 0.95
C TRP A 144 1.89 20.38 1.99
N LEU A 145 0.95 19.53 2.44
CA LEU A 145 0.03 19.86 3.53
C LEU A 145 0.78 20.24 4.82
N LEU A 146 1.86 19.52 5.15
CA LEU A 146 2.71 19.83 6.30
C LEU A 146 3.30 21.25 6.20
N ILE A 147 3.83 21.63 5.03
CA ILE A 147 4.35 22.99 4.77
C ILE A 147 3.25 24.04 4.93
N GLN A 148 2.04 23.79 4.41
CA GLN A 148 0.92 24.73 4.52
C GLN A 148 0.51 24.95 5.99
N VAL A 149 0.45 23.87 6.77
CA VAL A 149 0.13 23.96 8.22
C VAL A 149 1.23 24.74 8.94
N LYS A 150 2.51 24.44 8.67
CA LYS A 150 3.64 25.14 9.29
C LYS A 150 3.63 26.66 8.99
N ASN A 151 3.30 27.03 7.77
CA ASN A 151 3.30 28.42 7.33
C ASN A 151 1.99 29.16 7.67
N LYS A 152 1.04 28.54 8.39
CA LYS A 152 -0.30 29.08 8.75
C LYS A 152 -1.02 29.66 7.53
N SER A 153 -0.77 29.18 6.33
CA SER A 153 -1.40 29.68 5.11
C SER A 153 -2.82 29.13 4.99
N ASN A 154 -3.79 29.99 4.74
CA ASN A 154 -5.15 29.57 4.39
C ASN A 154 -5.15 28.82 3.08
N PHE A 155 -5.36 27.50 3.14
CA PHE A 155 -5.25 26.62 2.00
C PHE A 155 -6.62 26.28 1.41
N ASN A 156 -6.77 26.53 0.11
CA ASN A 156 -7.85 26.00 -0.72
C ASN A 156 -7.23 25.21 -1.87
N PHE A 157 -7.33 23.87 -1.83
CA PHE A 157 -6.81 22.99 -2.90
C PHE A 157 -7.38 23.35 -4.28
N PHE A 158 -8.63 23.84 -4.32
CA PHE A 158 -9.35 24.23 -5.53
C PHE A 158 -9.38 25.74 -5.80
N SER A 159 -8.57 26.56 -5.12
CA SER A 159 -8.47 27.97 -5.45
C SER A 159 -7.81 28.15 -6.82
N LYS A 160 -8.55 28.76 -7.77
CA LYS A 160 -8.07 29.00 -9.15
C LYS A 160 -6.69 29.66 -9.24
N ASN A 161 -6.32 30.51 -8.27
CA ASN A 161 -5.03 31.20 -8.28
C ASN A 161 -3.86 30.34 -7.80
N LYS A 162 -4.10 29.19 -7.14
CA LYS A 162 -3.03 28.31 -6.61
C LYS A 162 -2.78 27.07 -7.47
N ILE A 163 -3.70 26.69 -8.34
CA ILE A 163 -3.49 25.63 -9.32
C ILE A 163 -2.36 26.02 -10.30
N SER A 164 -2.25 27.29 -10.63
CA SER A 164 -1.17 27.83 -11.47
C SER A 164 0.22 27.58 -10.85
N TYR A 165 0.39 27.74 -9.54
CA TYR A 165 1.68 27.52 -8.88
C TYR A 165 2.06 26.03 -8.78
N PHE A 166 1.11 25.12 -8.75
CA PHE A 166 1.38 23.67 -8.74
C PHE A 166 1.99 23.21 -10.06
N PHE A 167 1.54 23.78 -11.19
CA PHE A 167 2.10 23.47 -12.52
C PHE A 167 3.43 24.15 -12.83
N TYR A 168 3.87 25.17 -12.07
CA TYR A 168 5.20 25.77 -12.21
C TYR A 168 6.30 24.99 -11.46
N PHE A 169 5.92 24.02 -10.60
CA PHE A 169 6.85 23.21 -9.82
C PHE A 169 6.99 21.75 -10.33
N LEU A 170 6.24 21.35 -11.35
CA LEU A 170 6.38 20.10 -12.09
C LEU A 170 7.09 20.32 -13.42
#